data_85366368bb80fff73e676574b0cda857
#
_entry.id   85366368bb80fff73e676574b0cda857
#
_cell.length_a   1.000
_cell.length_b   1.000
_cell.length_c   1.000
_cell.angle_alpha   90.00
_cell.angle_beta   90.00
_cell.angle_gamma   90.00
#
_symmetry.space_group_name_H-M   'P 1'
#
loop_
_entity.id
_entity.type
_entity.pdbx_description
1 polymer ?
#
loop_
_entity_poly.entity_id
_entity_poly.type
_entity_poly.pdbx_seq_one_letter_code
_entity_poly.pdbx_strand_id
1 'polypeptide(L)'
;MRWMAWIGLVVLAGCSGAEEPPADAASQTPGEATPSQEAAIDRTPALAKADLADGVEDKVATQCAGCSLAMDGDSAHTIEVDGYSLHMCAGECKANFEADLDSNLKSLIQ
;
A
#
# COMPACT_ATOMS: atom_id res chain seq x y z
N MET A 1 24.10 9.19 61.10
CA MET A 1 24.15 9.09 59.66
C MET A 1 23.77 7.67 59.25
N ARG A 2 22.58 7.54 58.84
CA ARG A 2 22.02 6.22 58.52
C ARG A 2 21.60 6.24 57.06
N TRP A 3 22.33 5.55 56.29
CA TRP A 3 22.03 5.36 54.88
C TRP A 3 21.06 4.19 54.75
N MET A 4 19.90 4.48 54.37
CA MET A 4 18.95 3.46 53.96
C MET A 4 19.04 3.28 52.47
N ALA A 5 19.62 2.16 52.12
CA ALA A 5 19.61 1.72 50.74
C ALA A 5 18.24 1.12 50.45
N TRP A 6 17.55 1.77 49.57
CA TRP A 6 16.34 1.20 49.02
C TRP A 6 16.71 0.41 47.78
N ILE A 7 16.67 -0.87 47.95
CA ILE A 7 16.80 -1.77 46.80
C ILE A 7 15.41 -1.88 46.20
N GLY A 8 15.17 -1.16 45.16
CA GLY A 8 13.97 -1.29 44.39
C GLY A 8 14.06 -2.53 43.51
N LEU A 9 13.34 -3.53 43.91
CA LEU A 9 13.17 -4.71 43.09
C LEU A 9 12.26 -4.36 41.89
N VAL A 10 12.84 -4.12 40.76
CA VAL A 10 12.09 -3.97 39.54
C VAL A 10 11.75 -5.35 39.04
N VAL A 11 10.56 -5.76 39.30
CA VAL A 11 10.03 -6.93 38.62
C VAL A 11 9.68 -6.53 37.23
N LEU A 12 10.53 -6.87 36.34
CA LEU A 12 10.21 -6.79 34.93
C LEU A 12 9.27 -7.93 34.60
N ALA A 13 8.02 -7.64 34.70
CA ALA A 13 7.05 -8.54 34.12
C ALA A 13 7.22 -8.40 32.61
N GLY A 14 7.88 -9.34 32.06
CA GLY A 14 8.01 -9.38 30.62
C GLY A 14 6.66 -9.64 30.00
N CYS A 15 6.18 -8.67 29.35
CA CYS A 15 5.07 -8.86 28.49
C CYS A 15 5.57 -9.52 27.24
N SER A 16 5.40 -10.77 27.25
CA SER A 16 5.83 -11.52 26.12
C SER A 16 4.67 -11.86 25.23
N GLY A 17 3.72 -11.06 25.25
CA GLY A 17 2.55 -11.41 24.51
C GLY A 17 2.45 -10.90 23.13
N ALA A 18 3.47 -10.39 22.65
CA ALA A 18 3.27 -9.66 21.45
C ALA A 18 3.45 -10.44 20.18
N GLU A 19 3.89 -11.55 20.31
CA GLU A 19 4.32 -12.20 19.14
C GLU A 19 3.29 -12.76 18.27
N GLU A 20 2.23 -13.02 18.79
CA GLU A 20 1.25 -13.64 18.01
C GLU A 20 0.82 -12.94 16.82
N PRO A 21 0.84 -11.77 16.81
CA PRO A 21 0.39 -11.05 15.66
C PRO A 21 0.85 -11.58 14.36
N PRO A 22 1.97 -11.91 14.30
CA PRO A 22 2.46 -12.35 13.04
C PRO A 22 1.65 -13.41 12.41
N ALA A 23 1.26 -14.23 13.20
CA ALA A 23 0.51 -15.31 12.66
C ALA A 23 -0.68 -14.83 11.94
N ASP A 24 -1.25 -13.85 12.44
CA ASP A 24 -2.41 -13.40 11.86
C ASP A 24 -2.15 -12.91 10.54
N ALA A 25 -1.20 -12.16 10.50
CA ALA A 25 -0.90 -11.59 9.28
C ALA A 25 -0.79 -12.62 8.26
N ALA A 26 -0.14 -13.58 8.55
CA ALA A 26 0.05 -14.57 7.57
C ALA A 26 -1.21 -15.17 7.15
N SER A 27 -2.01 -15.35 8.04
CA SER A 27 -3.14 -16.11 7.71
C SER A 27 -4.02 -15.44 6.75
N GLN A 28 -4.23 -14.22 6.94
CA GLN A 28 -5.22 -13.68 6.14
C GLN A 28 -4.80 -13.68 4.79
N THR A 29 -3.66 -13.51 4.65
CA THR A 29 -3.24 -13.35 3.44
C THR A 29 -3.71 -14.24 2.44
N PRO A 30 -3.35 -15.34 2.54
CA PRO A 30 -3.51 -16.21 1.44
C PRO A 30 -4.93 -16.41 1.10
N GLY A 31 -5.65 -16.55 2.05
CA GLY A 31 -6.97 -17.00 1.81
C GLY A 31 -7.72 -16.08 0.95
N GLU A 32 -7.67 -14.91 1.25
CA GLU A 32 -8.54 -14.04 0.62
C GLU A 32 -8.13 -13.69 -0.71
N ALA A 33 -6.92 -13.66 -0.88
CA ALA A 33 -6.47 -13.26 -2.16
C ALA A 33 -7.03 -14.13 -3.22
N THR A 34 -7.15 -15.30 -2.93
CA THR A 34 -7.56 -16.26 -3.88
C THR A 34 -8.84 -16.01 -4.58
N PRO A 35 -9.85 -15.84 -3.90
CA PRO A 35 -11.13 -15.69 -4.57
C PRO A 35 -11.17 -14.49 -5.47
N SER A 36 -10.50 -13.50 -5.10
CA SER A 36 -10.58 -12.33 -5.90
C SER A 36 -9.88 -12.47 -7.20
N GLN A 37 -8.98 -13.35 -7.26
CA GLN A 37 -8.18 -13.45 -8.45
C GLN A 37 -8.92 -13.90 -9.67
N GLU A 38 -9.96 -14.59 -9.49
CA GLU A 38 -10.68 -15.10 -10.62
C GLU A 38 -11.15 -14.04 -11.56
N ALA A 39 -11.57 -12.95 -11.02
CA ALA A 39 -12.06 -11.88 -11.85
C ALA A 39 -11.00 -10.83 -12.12
N ALA A 40 -9.85 -10.97 -11.53
CA ALA A 40 -8.84 -9.93 -11.63
C ALA A 40 -8.14 -10.00 -12.97
N ILE A 41 -7.93 -8.87 -13.55
CA ILE A 41 -7.12 -8.78 -14.74
C ILE A 41 -5.65 -8.73 -14.34
N ASP A 42 -4.79 -9.02 -15.25
CA ASP A 42 -3.36 -8.82 -15.01
C ASP A 42 -3.08 -7.31 -15.04
N ARG A 43 -2.82 -6.77 -13.87
CA ARG A 43 -2.57 -5.34 -13.69
C ARG A 43 -1.13 -4.95 -13.93
N THR A 44 -0.25 -5.94 -13.98
CA THR A 44 1.19 -5.70 -14.09
C THR A 44 1.57 -4.77 -15.24
N PRO A 45 1.10 -4.99 -16.45
CA PRO A 45 1.52 -4.12 -17.55
C PRO A 45 1.02 -2.68 -17.42
N ALA A 46 -0.14 -2.50 -16.83
CA ALA A 46 -0.68 -1.16 -16.61
C ALA A 46 0.11 -0.41 -15.53
N LEU A 47 0.43 -1.12 -14.45
CA LEU A 47 1.21 -0.56 -13.35
C LEU A 47 2.64 -0.24 -13.79
N ALA A 48 3.25 -1.12 -14.55
CA ALA A 48 4.58 -0.87 -15.08
C ALA A 48 4.60 0.33 -16.05
N LYS A 49 3.55 0.48 -16.84
CA LYS A 49 3.44 1.62 -17.74
C LYS A 49 3.28 2.92 -16.96
N ALA A 50 2.51 2.90 -15.88
CA ALA A 50 2.33 4.07 -15.05
C ALA A 50 3.62 4.46 -14.33
N ASP A 51 4.36 3.48 -13.85
CA ASP A 51 5.64 3.66 -13.17
C ASP A 51 6.68 4.27 -14.12
N LEU A 52 6.73 3.78 -15.35
CA LEU A 52 7.70 4.27 -16.33
C LEU A 52 7.31 5.61 -16.94
N ALA A 53 6.14 6.12 -16.66
CA ALA A 53 5.66 7.36 -17.27
C ALA A 53 6.50 8.59 -16.89
N ASP A 54 7.09 8.57 -15.72
CA ASP A 54 7.99 9.63 -15.28
C ASP A 54 9.46 9.37 -15.63
N GLY A 55 9.74 8.22 -16.21
CA GLY A 55 11.11 7.85 -16.61
C GLY A 55 11.90 7.11 -15.55
N VAL A 56 11.30 6.79 -14.42
CA VAL A 56 11.96 6.07 -13.34
C VAL A 56 11.19 4.79 -13.03
N GLU A 57 11.89 3.73 -12.80
CA GLU A 57 11.28 2.44 -12.48
C GLU A 57 11.50 2.15 -11.00
N ASP A 58 10.64 2.69 -10.17
CA ASP A 58 10.76 2.56 -8.71
C ASP A 58 9.46 2.16 -8.03
N LYS A 59 8.46 1.80 -8.83
CA LYS A 59 7.10 1.44 -8.40
C LYS A 59 6.31 2.62 -7.84
N VAL A 60 6.67 3.82 -8.22
CA VAL A 60 5.97 5.04 -7.85
C VAL A 60 5.58 5.79 -9.12
N ALA A 61 4.30 5.79 -9.44
CA ALA A 61 3.82 6.54 -10.60
C ALA A 61 3.50 7.96 -10.17
N THR A 62 4.34 8.89 -10.56
CA THR A 62 4.18 10.29 -10.20
C THR A 62 3.20 11.02 -11.12
N GLN A 63 2.83 10.41 -12.22
CA GLN A 63 1.81 10.97 -13.11
C GLN A 63 0.44 10.37 -12.81
N CYS A 64 -0.58 11.18 -12.89
CA CYS A 64 -1.92 10.77 -12.49
C CYS A 64 -2.49 9.70 -13.41
N ALA A 65 -2.63 8.50 -12.88
CA ALA A 65 -3.20 7.38 -13.62
C ALA A 65 -4.66 7.61 -14.00
N GLY A 66 -5.40 8.35 -13.18
CA GLY A 66 -6.78 8.67 -13.47
C GLY A 66 -6.97 9.65 -14.62
N CYS A 67 -5.90 10.33 -15.01
CA CYS A 67 -5.90 11.24 -16.17
C CYS A 67 -5.09 10.65 -17.33
N SER A 68 -4.99 9.36 -17.40
CA SER A 68 -4.24 8.64 -18.43
C SER A 68 -2.78 9.10 -18.55
N LEU A 69 -2.18 9.42 -17.42
CA LEU A 69 -0.78 9.85 -17.31
C LEU A 69 -0.50 11.20 -18.01
N ALA A 70 -1.52 12.00 -18.21
CA ALA A 70 -1.38 13.28 -18.89
C ALA A 70 -1.10 14.45 -17.95
N MET A 71 -1.24 14.25 -16.67
CA MET A 71 -1.05 15.28 -15.64
C MET A 71 -0.21 14.74 -14.49
N ASP A 72 0.46 15.63 -13.81
CA ASP A 72 1.21 15.24 -12.61
C ASP A 72 0.25 14.86 -11.50
N GLY A 73 0.62 13.86 -10.75
CA GLY A 73 -0.10 13.44 -9.57
C GLY A 73 0.44 14.13 -8.33
N ASP A 74 -0.33 14.10 -7.28
CA ASP A 74 0.03 14.65 -5.98
C ASP A 74 0.16 13.50 -4.99
N SER A 75 1.28 13.45 -4.30
CA SER A 75 1.52 12.41 -3.29
C SER A 75 0.50 12.42 -2.16
N ALA A 76 -0.21 13.51 -1.97
CA ALA A 76 -1.30 13.58 -0.98
C ALA A 76 -2.49 12.71 -1.38
N HIS A 77 -2.58 12.35 -2.65
CA HIS A 77 -3.67 11.54 -3.19
C HIS A 77 -3.15 10.23 -3.77
N THR A 78 -2.47 9.46 -2.96
CA THR A 78 -1.85 8.21 -3.39
C THR A 78 -2.79 7.01 -3.24
N ILE A 79 -2.71 6.08 -4.16
CA ILE A 79 -3.36 4.77 -4.10
C ILE A 79 -2.28 3.71 -4.18
N GLU A 80 -2.38 2.71 -3.32
CA GLU A 80 -1.47 1.57 -3.34
C GLU A 80 -2.13 0.40 -4.04
N VAL A 81 -1.50 -0.11 -5.07
CA VAL A 81 -2.02 -1.24 -5.86
C VAL A 81 -0.88 -2.20 -6.18
N ASP A 82 -1.00 -3.41 -5.70
CA ASP A 82 -0.04 -4.50 -5.98
C ASP A 82 1.43 -4.11 -5.78
N GLY A 83 1.68 -3.30 -4.77
CA GLY A 83 3.02 -2.84 -4.43
C GLY A 83 3.49 -1.61 -5.18
N TYR A 84 2.63 -1.02 -5.98
CA TYR A 84 2.90 0.24 -6.66
C TYR A 84 2.15 1.38 -5.97
N SER A 85 2.76 2.56 -5.92
CA SER A 85 2.15 3.78 -5.38
C SER A 85 1.76 4.69 -6.56
N LEU A 86 0.48 4.90 -6.74
CA LEU A 86 -0.04 5.73 -7.83
C LEU A 86 -0.48 7.08 -7.27
N HIS A 87 0.13 8.14 -7.74
CA HIS A 87 -0.27 9.49 -7.36
C HIS A 87 -1.39 9.97 -8.26
N MET A 88 -2.42 10.54 -7.66
CA MET A 88 -3.55 11.12 -8.41
C MET A 88 -3.50 12.63 -8.31
N CYS A 89 -4.03 13.34 -9.29
CA CYS A 89 -3.96 14.79 -9.31
C CYS A 89 -4.90 15.47 -8.30
N ALA A 90 -5.92 14.78 -7.85
CA ALA A 90 -6.89 15.30 -6.89
C ALA A 90 -7.64 14.16 -6.20
N GLY A 91 -8.28 14.47 -5.08
CA GLY A 91 -9.06 13.49 -4.34
C GLY A 91 -10.22 12.90 -5.12
N GLU A 92 -10.83 13.67 -5.99
CA GLU A 92 -11.91 13.18 -6.85
C GLU A 92 -11.38 12.17 -7.87
N CYS A 93 -10.22 12.42 -8.41
CA CYS A 93 -9.58 11.52 -9.33
C CYS A 93 -9.23 10.20 -8.65
N LYS A 94 -8.76 10.29 -7.41
CA LYS A 94 -8.50 9.14 -6.59
C LYS A 94 -9.77 8.32 -6.37
N ALA A 95 -10.83 8.95 -5.94
CA ALA A 95 -12.10 8.27 -5.66
C ALA A 95 -12.66 7.57 -6.90
N ASN A 96 -12.61 8.25 -8.03
CA ASN A 96 -13.09 7.68 -9.29
C ASN A 96 -12.24 6.52 -9.76
N PHE A 97 -10.94 6.61 -9.56
CA PHE A 97 -10.02 5.55 -9.95
C PHE A 97 -10.22 4.30 -9.09
N GLU A 98 -10.39 4.49 -7.80
CA GLU A 98 -10.63 3.39 -6.87
C GLU A 98 -11.98 2.71 -7.12
N ALA A 99 -12.98 3.46 -7.56
CA ALA A 99 -14.32 2.93 -7.78
C ALA A 99 -14.35 1.86 -8.90
N ASP A 100 -13.47 1.97 -9.88
CA ASP A 100 -13.38 0.99 -10.95
C ASP A 100 -11.92 0.80 -11.34
N LEU A 101 -11.17 0.26 -10.42
CA LEU A 101 -9.72 0.13 -10.52
C LEU A 101 -9.27 -0.65 -11.75
N ASP A 102 -9.93 -1.76 -12.00
CA ASP A 102 -9.51 -2.65 -13.09
C ASP A 102 -9.75 -2.04 -14.48
N SER A 103 -10.89 -1.39 -14.66
CA SER A 103 -11.18 -0.71 -15.91
C SER A 103 -10.25 0.46 -16.14
N ASN A 104 -9.96 1.19 -15.10
CA ASN A 104 -9.06 2.33 -15.18
C ASN A 104 -7.63 1.91 -15.51
N LEU A 105 -7.14 0.88 -14.85
CA LEU A 105 -5.82 0.33 -15.16
C LEU A 105 -5.77 -0.23 -16.58
N LYS A 106 -6.81 -0.91 -16.99
CA LYS A 106 -6.85 -1.47 -18.35
C LYS A 106 -6.80 -0.37 -19.40
N SER A 107 -7.39 0.77 -19.13
CA SER A 107 -7.37 1.88 -20.07
C SER A 107 -5.96 2.45 -20.29
N LEU A 108 -5.06 2.26 -19.36
CA LEU A 108 -3.69 2.75 -19.49
C LEU A 108 -2.88 2.00 -20.54
N ILE A 109 -3.29 0.80 -20.89
CA ILE A 109 -2.52 -0.04 -21.81
C ILE A 109 -3.16 -0.19 -23.19
N GLN A 110 -4.25 0.53 -23.42
CA GLN A 110 -4.91 0.58 -24.73
C GLN A 110 -4.38 1.76 -25.59
#